data_0ea68b8500db27145fc7f07df27dd414
#
_entry.id   0ea68b8500db27145fc7f07df27dd414
#
_cell.length_a   1.000
_cell.length_b   1.000
_cell.length_c   1.000
_cell.angle_alpha   90.00
_cell.angle_beta   90.00
_cell.angle_gamma   90.00
#
_symmetry.space_group_name_H-M   'P 1'
#
loop_
_entity.id
_entity.type
_entity.pdbx_description
1 polymer ?
#
loop_
_entity_poly.entity_id
_entity_poly.type
_entity_poly.pdbx_seq_one_letter_code
_entity_poly.pdbx_strand_id
1 'polypeptide(L)'
;MKEELIFAGILLLSQASPGPDQAFVTRSTLAYGFGAGVMAALGIGTGIVAHAALACTVGASVFHSFLGLGLFCAASCWMLYLAWKIWPRGRNAFLAGCGDIPPASCIYRDALVTNLMNPKATFFFVALSAPLLEKNHDPSYALLIGFLIVATGTVGWILWALVFRWQPIRSFYGRYAVILDGILSLVLAGVGFSMLYSFGRMTVENFS
;
A
#
# COMPACT_ATOMS: atom_id res chain seq x y z
N MET A 1 14.94 -19.43 8.83
CA MET A 1 13.98 -19.11 9.95
C MET A 1 14.16 -17.72 10.56
N LYS A 2 15.37 -17.26 10.91
CA LYS A 2 15.54 -15.91 11.48
C LYS A 2 15.29 -14.81 10.45
N GLU A 3 15.77 -14.97 9.23
CA GLU A 3 15.61 -13.96 8.15
C GLU A 3 14.13 -13.81 7.75
N GLU A 4 13.38 -14.91 7.64
CA GLU A 4 11.96 -14.92 7.29
C GLU A 4 11.08 -14.29 8.38
N LEU A 5 11.43 -14.50 9.66
CA LEU A 5 10.76 -13.83 10.77
C LEU A 5 11.01 -12.32 10.77
N ILE A 6 12.23 -11.88 10.51
CA ILE A 6 12.57 -10.47 10.38
C ILE A 6 11.82 -9.86 9.16
N PHE A 7 11.82 -10.57 8.04
CA PHE A 7 11.08 -10.19 6.83
C PHE A 7 9.58 -9.98 7.12
N ALA A 8 8.93 -10.97 7.75
CA ALA A 8 7.53 -10.86 8.14
C ALA A 8 7.27 -9.71 9.11
N GLY A 9 8.17 -9.48 10.06
CA GLY A 9 8.09 -8.34 11.00
C GLY A 9 8.18 -6.99 10.28
N ILE A 10 9.09 -6.84 9.33
CA ILE A 10 9.22 -5.62 8.51
C ILE A 10 7.96 -5.40 7.67
N LEU A 11 7.39 -6.47 7.08
CA LEU A 11 6.14 -6.41 6.33
C LEU A 11 4.99 -5.88 7.18
N LEU A 12 4.83 -6.38 8.41
CA LEU A 12 3.79 -5.91 9.33
C LEU A 12 4.01 -4.46 9.75
N LEU A 13 5.23 -4.08 10.10
CA LEU A 13 5.56 -2.70 10.47
C LEU A 13 5.35 -1.71 9.33
N SER A 14 5.60 -2.12 8.09
CA SER A 14 5.43 -1.26 6.92
C SER A 14 3.97 -0.81 6.69
N GLN A 15 3.00 -1.57 7.21
CA GLN A 15 1.58 -1.23 7.10
C GLN A 15 1.19 -0.03 7.96
N ALA A 16 1.94 0.23 9.05
CA ALA A 16 1.78 1.44 9.84
C ALA A 16 2.28 2.71 9.10
N SER A 17 3.02 2.54 8.01
CA SER A 17 3.51 3.65 7.20
C SER A 17 2.37 4.23 6.35
N PRO A 18 2.19 5.57 6.35
CA PRO A 18 1.12 6.23 5.60
C PRO A 18 1.10 5.83 4.13
N GLY A 19 -0.10 5.57 3.60
CA GLY A 19 -0.27 5.19 2.21
C GLY A 19 -1.74 4.99 1.81
N PRO A 20 -2.00 4.78 0.50
CA PRO A 20 -3.36 4.63 -0.01
C PRO A 20 -4.11 3.45 0.61
N ASP A 21 -3.45 2.32 0.81
CA ASP A 21 -4.05 1.12 1.39
C ASP A 21 -4.49 1.37 2.84
N GLN A 22 -3.59 1.98 3.65
CA GLN A 22 -3.90 2.35 5.03
C GLN A 22 -5.09 3.32 5.09
N ALA A 23 -5.07 4.36 4.26
CA ALA A 23 -6.15 5.34 4.20
C ALA A 23 -7.48 4.67 3.82
N PHE A 24 -7.46 3.74 2.85
CA PHE A 24 -8.66 3.06 2.37
C PHE A 24 -9.27 2.14 3.45
N VAL A 25 -8.45 1.28 4.10
CA VAL A 25 -8.93 0.40 5.18
C VAL A 25 -9.45 1.21 6.37
N THR A 26 -8.70 2.23 6.78
CA THR A 26 -9.09 3.10 7.89
C THR A 26 -10.43 3.79 7.59
N ARG A 27 -10.56 4.43 6.42
CA ARG A 27 -11.78 5.11 6.01
C ARG A 27 -12.97 4.15 5.93
N SER A 28 -12.81 3.01 5.30
CA SER A 28 -13.87 2.01 5.17
C SER A 28 -14.33 1.52 6.55
N THR A 29 -13.38 1.29 7.47
CA THR A 29 -13.69 0.86 8.83
C THR A 29 -14.42 1.93 9.63
N LEU A 30 -13.97 3.18 9.54
CA LEU A 30 -14.56 4.29 10.31
C LEU A 30 -15.93 4.71 9.77
N ALA A 31 -16.09 4.77 8.45
CA ALA A 31 -17.33 5.22 7.81
C ALA A 31 -18.41 4.14 7.82
N TYR A 32 -18.04 2.88 7.53
CA TYR A 32 -18.99 1.80 7.26
C TYR A 32 -18.89 0.62 8.23
N GLY A 33 -17.97 0.68 9.21
CA GLY A 33 -17.80 -0.33 10.24
C GLY A 33 -16.77 -1.40 9.91
N PHE A 34 -16.54 -2.31 10.89
CA PHE A 34 -15.50 -3.34 10.82
C PHE A 34 -15.63 -4.26 9.61
N GLY A 35 -16.86 -4.68 9.26
CA GLY A 35 -17.09 -5.55 8.09
C GLY A 35 -16.61 -4.93 6.78
N ALA A 36 -16.84 -3.62 6.60
CA ALA A 36 -16.33 -2.87 5.46
C ALA A 36 -14.79 -2.78 5.45
N GLY A 37 -14.18 -2.61 6.63
CA GLY A 37 -12.73 -2.66 6.79
C GLY A 37 -12.14 -4.02 6.41
N VAL A 38 -12.80 -5.12 6.79
CA VAL A 38 -12.40 -6.48 6.40
C VAL A 38 -12.52 -6.68 4.88
N MET A 39 -13.61 -6.23 4.27
CA MET A 39 -13.76 -6.31 2.80
C MET A 39 -12.69 -5.50 2.07
N ALA A 40 -12.32 -4.32 2.58
CA ALA A 40 -11.21 -3.54 2.08
C ALA A 40 -9.87 -4.28 2.23
N ALA A 41 -9.61 -4.89 3.40
CA ALA A 41 -8.42 -5.68 3.66
C ALA A 41 -8.30 -6.89 2.71
N LEU A 42 -9.41 -7.57 2.42
CA LEU A 42 -9.44 -8.68 1.48
C LEU A 42 -9.18 -8.23 0.03
N GLY A 43 -9.76 -7.10 -0.38
CA GLY A 43 -9.47 -6.51 -1.69
C GLY A 43 -7.99 -6.15 -1.86
N ILE A 44 -7.40 -5.48 -0.86
CA ILE A 44 -5.96 -5.20 -0.82
C ILE A 44 -5.15 -6.49 -0.82
N GLY A 45 -5.51 -7.48 0.00
CA GLY A 45 -4.86 -8.78 0.06
C GLY A 45 -4.80 -9.48 -1.30
N THR A 46 -5.89 -9.41 -2.08
CA THR A 46 -5.93 -9.92 -3.46
C THR A 46 -4.97 -9.15 -4.38
N GLY A 47 -4.89 -7.83 -4.26
CA GLY A 47 -3.92 -7.03 -5.01
C GLY A 47 -2.47 -7.35 -4.63
N ILE A 48 -2.21 -7.61 -3.35
CA ILE A 48 -0.89 -8.05 -2.86
C ILE A 48 -0.43 -9.35 -3.53
N VAL A 49 -1.34 -10.26 -3.91
CA VAL A 49 -0.96 -11.48 -4.66
C VAL A 49 -0.27 -11.13 -5.97
N ALA A 50 -0.78 -10.13 -6.72
CA ALA A 50 -0.16 -9.70 -7.97
C ALA A 50 1.24 -9.09 -7.72
N HIS A 51 1.38 -8.25 -6.69
CA HIS A 51 2.67 -7.68 -6.32
C HIS A 51 3.67 -8.74 -5.83
N ALA A 52 3.21 -9.73 -5.05
CA ALA A 52 4.05 -10.85 -4.60
C ALA A 52 4.51 -11.70 -5.79
N ALA A 53 3.60 -12.00 -6.73
CA ALA A 53 3.96 -12.73 -7.94
C ALA A 53 5.02 -11.95 -8.76
N LEU A 54 4.83 -10.64 -8.94
CA LEU A 54 5.81 -9.79 -9.61
C LEU A 54 7.17 -9.81 -8.89
N ALA A 55 7.18 -9.64 -7.56
CA ALA A 55 8.39 -9.63 -6.77
C ALA A 55 9.16 -10.95 -6.85
N CYS A 56 8.44 -12.09 -6.83
CA CYS A 56 9.03 -13.42 -6.88
C CYS A 56 9.47 -13.88 -8.29
N THR A 57 8.87 -13.34 -9.36
CA THR A 57 9.17 -13.79 -10.73
C THR A 57 10.15 -12.89 -11.47
N VAL A 58 10.04 -11.58 -11.29
CA VAL A 58 10.78 -10.60 -12.11
C VAL A 58 11.90 -9.94 -11.31
N GLY A 59 11.77 -9.88 -10.00
CA GLY A 59 12.79 -9.31 -9.12
C GLY A 59 13.16 -7.86 -9.49
N ALA A 60 14.40 -7.47 -9.18
CA ALA A 60 14.90 -6.11 -9.43
C ALA A 60 15.14 -5.79 -10.92
N SER A 61 15.24 -6.80 -11.79
CA SER A 61 15.56 -6.61 -13.23
C SER A 61 14.52 -5.76 -13.99
N VAL A 62 13.25 -5.77 -13.55
CA VAL A 62 12.20 -4.92 -14.15
C VAL A 62 12.53 -3.44 -14.08
N PHE A 63 13.16 -2.99 -13.00
CA PHE A 63 13.42 -1.56 -12.79
C PHE A 63 14.46 -0.98 -13.73
N HIS A 64 15.27 -1.82 -14.37
CA HIS A 64 16.24 -1.42 -15.40
C HIS A 64 15.69 -1.47 -16.83
N SER A 65 14.43 -1.89 -17.01
CA SER A 65 13.77 -1.92 -18.30
C SER A 65 12.99 -0.64 -18.59
N PHE A 66 12.76 -0.33 -19.88
CA PHE A 66 11.87 0.76 -20.29
C PHE A 66 10.47 0.66 -19.69
N LEU A 67 9.95 -0.56 -19.55
CA LEU A 67 8.67 -0.83 -18.92
C LEU A 67 8.71 -0.44 -17.43
N GLY A 68 9.77 -0.80 -16.74
CA GLY A 68 9.99 -0.43 -15.33
C GLY A 68 10.06 1.08 -15.14
N LEU A 69 10.79 1.79 -16.00
CA LEU A 69 10.85 3.25 -16.00
C LEU A 69 9.47 3.88 -16.20
N GLY A 70 8.68 3.38 -17.14
CA GLY A 70 7.31 3.84 -17.39
C GLY A 70 6.38 3.61 -16.21
N LEU A 71 6.46 2.42 -15.60
CA LEU A 71 5.70 2.09 -14.40
C LEU A 71 6.11 2.97 -13.21
N PHE A 72 7.41 3.28 -13.08
CA PHE A 72 7.92 4.15 -12.02
C PHE A 72 7.39 5.58 -12.14
N CYS A 73 7.38 6.12 -13.36
CA CYS A 73 6.81 7.43 -13.64
C CYS A 73 5.30 7.48 -13.34
N ALA A 74 4.54 6.50 -13.85
CA ALA A 74 3.10 6.40 -13.61
C ALA A 74 2.78 6.29 -12.12
N ALA A 75 3.58 5.50 -11.41
CA ALA A 75 3.52 5.33 -9.97
C ALA A 75 3.73 6.64 -9.21
N SER A 76 4.73 7.42 -9.61
CA SER A 76 5.03 8.73 -9.00
C SER A 76 3.88 9.70 -9.21
N CYS A 77 3.35 9.77 -10.42
CA CYS A 77 2.17 10.61 -10.75
C CYS A 77 0.94 10.19 -9.94
N TRP A 78 0.73 8.88 -9.76
CA TRP A 78 -0.37 8.37 -8.95
C TRP A 78 -0.25 8.78 -7.48
N MET A 79 0.96 8.73 -6.90
CA MET A 79 1.20 9.19 -5.53
C MET A 79 0.88 10.68 -5.36
N LEU A 80 1.30 11.51 -6.31
CA LEU A 80 0.97 12.95 -6.30
C LEU A 80 -0.54 13.19 -6.46
N TYR A 81 -1.21 12.43 -7.33
CA TYR A 81 -2.67 12.48 -7.48
C TYR A 81 -3.38 12.11 -6.17
N LEU A 82 -2.94 11.04 -5.49
CA LEU A 82 -3.50 10.64 -4.20
C LEU A 82 -3.24 11.69 -3.12
N ALA A 83 -2.05 12.26 -3.06
CA ALA A 83 -1.73 13.36 -2.16
C ALA A 83 -2.70 14.53 -2.34
N TRP A 84 -2.92 14.94 -3.59
CA TRP A 84 -3.88 15.99 -3.92
C TRP A 84 -5.33 15.61 -3.56
N LYS A 85 -5.73 14.35 -3.78
CA LYS A 85 -7.07 13.85 -3.50
C LYS A 85 -7.37 13.76 -1.99
N ILE A 86 -6.36 13.39 -1.19
CA ILE A 86 -6.48 13.24 0.28
C ILE A 86 -6.31 14.60 0.98
N TRP A 87 -5.74 15.61 0.30
CA TRP A 87 -5.53 16.94 0.89
C TRP A 87 -6.81 17.43 1.58
N PRO A 88 -6.76 17.82 2.86
CA PRO A 88 -7.93 18.19 3.63
C PRO A 88 -8.57 19.47 3.08
N ARG A 89 -9.74 19.33 2.46
CA ARG A 89 -10.54 20.43 1.90
C ARG A 89 -11.67 20.88 2.83
N GLY A 90 -11.54 20.58 4.12
CA GLY A 90 -12.52 20.91 5.14
C GLY A 90 -12.92 19.68 5.98
N ARG A 91 -13.45 19.98 7.16
CA ARG A 91 -13.79 19.00 8.22
C ARG A 91 -14.74 17.87 7.78
N ASN A 92 -15.45 18.07 6.66
CA ASN A 92 -16.50 17.17 6.17
C ASN A 92 -16.04 16.21 5.06
N ALA A 93 -14.83 16.36 4.50
CA ALA A 93 -14.38 15.50 3.40
C ALA A 93 -14.20 14.03 3.86
N PHE A 94 -13.80 13.81 5.11
CA PHE A 94 -13.65 12.49 5.70
C PHE A 94 -14.97 11.85 6.12
N LEU A 95 -15.92 12.67 6.64
CA LEU A 95 -17.25 12.26 7.09
C LEU A 95 -18.33 12.37 6.00
N ALA A 96 -18.03 12.99 4.87
CA ALA A 96 -18.96 13.12 3.73
C ALA A 96 -19.33 11.78 3.05
N GLY A 97 -18.85 10.67 3.59
CA GLY A 97 -19.27 9.32 3.21
C GLY A 97 -20.41 8.74 4.05
N CYS A 98 -21.12 9.54 4.84
CA CYS A 98 -22.33 9.11 5.58
C CYS A 98 -23.58 9.04 4.67
N GLY A 99 -23.41 8.61 3.41
CA GLY A 99 -24.48 8.07 2.58
C GLY A 99 -24.71 6.59 2.87
N ASP A 100 -25.52 5.94 2.05
CA ASP A 100 -25.76 4.50 2.12
C ASP A 100 -24.44 3.72 2.11
N ILE A 101 -24.38 2.65 2.92
CA ILE A 101 -23.20 1.76 2.95
C ILE A 101 -23.03 1.14 1.57
N PRO A 102 -21.88 1.35 0.89
CA PRO A 102 -21.66 0.75 -0.41
C PRO A 102 -21.75 -0.78 -0.32
N PRO A 103 -22.20 -1.48 -1.37
CA PRO A 103 -22.13 -2.94 -1.43
C PRO A 103 -20.72 -3.42 -1.12
N ALA A 104 -20.60 -4.53 -0.38
CA ALA A 104 -19.29 -5.10 0.00
C ALA A 104 -18.40 -5.38 -1.21
N SER A 105 -19.01 -5.78 -2.35
CA SER A 105 -18.29 -5.97 -3.62
C SER A 105 -17.65 -4.69 -4.18
N CYS A 106 -18.30 -3.54 -4.00
CA CYS A 106 -17.74 -2.25 -4.42
C CYS A 106 -16.56 -1.88 -3.55
N ILE A 107 -16.67 -2.05 -2.22
CA ILE A 107 -15.55 -1.79 -1.29
C ILE A 107 -14.36 -2.67 -1.62
N TYR A 108 -14.58 -3.96 -1.84
CA TYR A 108 -13.55 -4.92 -2.23
C TYR A 108 -12.87 -4.52 -3.54
N ARG A 109 -13.67 -4.27 -4.59
CA ARG A 109 -13.15 -3.88 -5.91
C ARG A 109 -12.30 -2.59 -5.84
N ASP A 110 -12.79 -1.58 -5.15
CA ASP A 110 -12.13 -0.29 -5.07
C ASP A 110 -10.84 -0.39 -4.24
N ALA A 111 -10.83 -1.24 -3.21
CA ALA A 111 -9.64 -1.58 -2.44
C ALA A 111 -8.60 -2.35 -3.29
N LEU A 112 -9.05 -3.35 -4.06
CA LEU A 112 -8.21 -4.09 -5.00
C LEU A 112 -7.55 -3.16 -6.02
N VAL A 113 -8.33 -2.29 -6.66
CA VAL A 113 -7.81 -1.31 -7.64
C VAL A 113 -6.83 -0.34 -6.97
N THR A 114 -7.15 0.13 -5.76
CA THR A 114 -6.27 1.02 -5.00
C THR A 114 -4.91 0.36 -4.73
N ASN A 115 -4.90 -0.91 -4.34
CA ASN A 115 -3.65 -1.63 -4.07
C ASN A 115 -2.89 -1.94 -5.36
N LEU A 116 -3.55 -2.43 -6.41
CA LEU A 116 -2.90 -2.70 -7.70
C LEU A 116 -2.24 -1.45 -8.30
N MET A 117 -2.84 -0.28 -8.09
CA MET A 117 -2.30 1.01 -8.50
C MET A 117 -1.34 1.62 -7.45
N ASN A 118 -1.03 0.89 -6.37
CA ASN A 118 -0.16 1.37 -5.32
C ASN A 118 1.31 1.06 -5.62
N PRO A 119 2.08 2.04 -6.13
CA PRO A 119 3.48 1.84 -6.45
C PRO A 119 4.32 1.54 -5.21
N LYS A 120 3.92 2.10 -4.05
CA LYS A 120 4.60 1.81 -2.79
C LYS A 120 4.59 0.30 -2.50
N ALA A 121 3.47 -0.39 -2.74
CA ALA A 121 3.37 -1.83 -2.53
C ALA A 121 4.33 -2.58 -3.46
N THR A 122 4.32 -2.25 -4.76
CA THR A 122 5.21 -2.87 -5.76
C THR A 122 6.67 -2.73 -5.37
N PHE A 123 7.14 -1.48 -5.18
CA PHE A 123 8.55 -1.22 -4.88
C PHE A 123 8.97 -1.80 -3.55
N PHE A 124 8.12 -1.71 -2.55
CA PHE A 124 8.41 -2.23 -1.22
C PHE A 124 8.61 -3.75 -1.23
N PHE A 125 7.68 -4.49 -1.84
CA PHE A 125 7.77 -5.94 -1.88
C PHE A 125 8.96 -6.42 -2.72
N VAL A 126 9.21 -5.81 -3.89
CA VAL A 126 10.36 -6.14 -4.71
C VAL A 126 11.67 -5.83 -3.98
N ALA A 127 11.83 -4.64 -3.43
CA ALA A 127 13.05 -4.23 -2.75
C ALA A 127 13.36 -5.09 -1.51
N LEU A 128 12.32 -5.48 -0.77
CA LEU A 128 12.48 -6.27 0.45
C LEU A 128 12.75 -7.76 0.15
N SER A 129 12.15 -8.32 -0.92
CA SER A 129 12.32 -9.74 -1.27
C SER A 129 13.57 -10.00 -2.11
N ALA A 130 14.04 -9.05 -2.93
CA ALA A 130 15.17 -9.25 -3.84
C ALA A 130 16.42 -9.81 -3.15
N PRO A 131 16.93 -9.28 -2.00
CA PRO A 131 18.12 -9.81 -1.36
C PRO A 131 17.96 -11.26 -0.83
N LEU A 132 16.72 -11.66 -0.52
CA LEU A 132 16.43 -13.03 -0.06
C LEU A 132 16.40 -14.00 -1.24
N LEU A 133 15.79 -13.59 -2.35
CA LEU A 133 15.67 -14.40 -3.58
C LEU A 133 17.00 -14.51 -4.33
N GLU A 134 17.88 -13.50 -4.23
CA GLU A 134 19.24 -13.57 -4.76
C GLU A 134 20.13 -14.56 -4.01
N LYS A 135 19.90 -14.75 -2.71
CA LYS A 135 20.65 -15.73 -1.90
C LYS A 135 20.17 -17.17 -2.10
N ASN A 136 18.92 -17.35 -2.47
CA ASN A 136 18.30 -18.67 -2.59
C ASN A 136 17.38 -18.72 -3.82
N HIS A 137 17.85 -19.41 -4.86
CA HIS A 137 17.15 -19.56 -6.14
C HIS A 137 16.16 -20.73 -6.17
N ASP A 138 15.91 -21.40 -5.04
CA ASP A 138 14.93 -22.51 -4.97
C ASP A 138 13.51 -21.96 -5.22
N PRO A 139 12.76 -22.47 -6.20
CA PRO A 139 11.38 -22.07 -6.45
C PRO A 139 10.47 -22.22 -5.23
N SER A 140 10.70 -23.21 -4.39
CA SER A 140 9.93 -23.41 -3.15
C SER A 140 10.18 -22.28 -2.14
N TYR A 141 11.39 -21.72 -2.11
CA TYR A 141 11.70 -20.55 -1.29
C TYR A 141 11.02 -19.28 -1.81
N ALA A 142 10.98 -19.08 -3.13
CA ALA A 142 10.23 -17.97 -3.72
C ALA A 142 8.72 -18.07 -3.40
N LEU A 143 8.14 -19.27 -3.43
CA LEU A 143 6.76 -19.49 -3.01
C LEU A 143 6.54 -19.18 -1.52
N LEU A 144 7.48 -19.54 -0.65
CA LEU A 144 7.43 -19.20 0.78
C LEU A 144 7.46 -17.68 0.98
N ILE A 145 8.35 -16.94 0.31
CA ILE A 145 8.44 -15.49 0.38
C ILE A 145 7.13 -14.86 -0.12
N GLY A 146 6.61 -15.31 -1.27
CA GLY A 146 5.32 -14.86 -1.80
C GLY A 146 4.17 -15.10 -0.83
N PHE A 147 4.11 -16.28 -0.22
CA PHE A 147 3.12 -16.63 0.80
C PHE A 147 3.23 -15.70 2.03
N LEU A 148 4.45 -15.45 2.52
CA LEU A 148 4.66 -14.54 3.64
C LEU A 148 4.19 -13.11 3.32
N ILE A 149 4.46 -12.61 2.10
CA ILE A 149 3.97 -11.29 1.65
C ILE A 149 2.44 -11.23 1.71
N VAL A 150 1.77 -12.21 1.11
CA VAL A 150 0.30 -12.24 1.03
C VAL A 150 -0.34 -12.45 2.41
N ALA A 151 0.16 -13.41 3.18
CA ALA A 151 -0.40 -13.74 4.48
C ALA A 151 -0.23 -12.59 5.48
N THR A 152 0.99 -12.06 5.63
CA THR A 152 1.25 -10.94 6.54
C THR A 152 0.55 -9.66 6.08
N GLY A 153 0.51 -9.41 4.77
CA GLY A 153 -0.19 -8.28 4.20
C GLY A 153 -1.68 -8.32 4.49
N THR A 154 -2.34 -9.43 4.17
CA THR A 154 -3.80 -9.58 4.38
C THR A 154 -4.17 -9.57 5.86
N VAL A 155 -3.48 -10.39 6.66
CA VAL A 155 -3.74 -10.48 8.12
C VAL A 155 -3.50 -9.14 8.79
N GLY A 156 -2.41 -8.46 8.44
CA GLY A 156 -2.09 -7.16 9.02
C GLY A 156 -3.13 -6.09 8.69
N TRP A 157 -3.70 -6.05 7.49
CA TRP A 157 -4.80 -5.12 7.18
C TRP A 157 -6.10 -5.46 7.90
N ILE A 158 -6.39 -6.74 8.14
CA ILE A 158 -7.52 -7.15 8.99
C ILE A 158 -7.29 -6.70 10.45
N LEU A 159 -6.07 -6.90 10.97
CA LEU A 159 -5.70 -6.42 12.31
C LEU A 159 -5.76 -4.89 12.39
N TRP A 160 -5.35 -4.18 11.33
CA TRP A 160 -5.50 -2.74 11.24
C TRP A 160 -6.96 -2.31 11.36
N ALA A 161 -7.87 -2.93 10.61
CA ALA A 161 -9.30 -2.69 10.72
C ALA A 161 -9.84 -2.98 12.13
N LEU A 162 -9.32 -4.03 12.79
CA LEU A 162 -9.70 -4.39 14.16
C LEU A 162 -9.29 -3.31 15.18
N VAL A 163 -8.10 -2.71 15.02
CA VAL A 163 -7.63 -1.62 15.86
C VAL A 163 -8.61 -0.43 15.83
N PHE A 164 -9.15 -0.09 14.67
CA PHE A 164 -10.13 1.00 14.52
C PHE A 164 -11.55 0.63 15.00
N ARG A 165 -11.78 -0.60 15.42
CA ARG A 165 -12.99 -0.98 16.15
C ARG A 165 -12.99 -0.43 17.59
N TRP A 166 -11.81 -0.20 18.15
CA TRP A 166 -11.67 0.31 19.51
C TRP A 166 -12.05 1.79 19.59
N GLN A 167 -13.07 2.08 20.44
CA GLN A 167 -13.70 3.40 20.51
C GLN A 167 -12.72 4.57 20.80
N PRO A 168 -11.73 4.44 21.70
CA PRO A 168 -10.75 5.51 21.91
C PRO A 168 -9.95 5.87 20.66
N ILE A 169 -9.50 4.89 19.89
CA ILE A 169 -8.76 5.12 18.63
C ILE A 169 -9.67 5.78 17.60
N ARG A 170 -10.91 5.31 17.48
CA ARG A 170 -11.90 5.88 16.58
C ARG A 170 -12.17 7.35 16.91
N SER A 171 -12.36 7.67 18.21
CA SER A 171 -12.61 9.03 18.68
C SER A 171 -11.38 9.94 18.46
N PHE A 172 -10.18 9.42 18.73
CA PHE A 172 -8.93 10.12 18.46
C PHE A 172 -8.79 10.45 16.97
N TYR A 173 -8.96 9.45 16.10
CA TYR A 173 -8.87 9.65 14.66
C TYR A 173 -9.92 10.65 14.16
N GLY A 174 -11.18 10.55 14.63
CA GLY A 174 -12.23 11.51 14.28
C GLY A 174 -11.93 12.94 14.71
N ARG A 175 -11.25 13.13 15.86
CA ARG A 175 -10.82 14.46 16.34
C ARG A 175 -9.71 15.07 15.50
N TYR A 176 -8.75 14.26 15.05
CA TYR A 176 -7.53 14.69 14.39
C TYR A 176 -7.50 14.36 12.89
N ALA A 177 -8.63 13.90 12.31
CA ALA A 177 -8.71 13.44 10.92
C ALA A 177 -8.10 14.43 9.92
N VAL A 178 -8.42 15.73 10.03
CA VAL A 178 -7.89 16.79 9.13
C VAL A 178 -6.36 16.88 9.21
N ILE A 179 -5.80 16.78 10.42
CA ILE A 179 -4.35 16.85 10.63
C ILE A 179 -3.68 15.58 10.08
N LEU A 180 -4.27 14.42 10.38
CA LEU A 180 -3.76 13.12 9.92
C LEU A 180 -3.80 13.00 8.39
N ASP A 181 -4.90 13.43 7.77
CA ASP A 181 -5.02 13.47 6.32
C ASP A 181 -4.04 14.46 5.69
N GLY A 182 -3.81 15.62 6.33
CA GLY A 182 -2.79 16.58 5.90
C GLY A 182 -1.38 16.01 5.96
N ILE A 183 -1.01 15.36 7.07
CA ILE A 183 0.30 14.70 7.22
C ILE A 183 0.43 13.58 6.16
N LEU A 184 -0.59 12.74 6.00
CA LEU A 184 -0.60 11.68 5.00
C LEU A 184 -0.40 12.23 3.58
N SER A 185 -1.12 13.29 3.25
CA SER A 185 -1.00 13.97 1.94
C SER A 185 0.41 14.50 1.70
N LEU A 186 1.03 15.15 2.70
CA LEU A 186 2.41 15.64 2.59
C LEU A 186 3.42 14.51 2.43
N VAL A 187 3.25 13.41 3.16
CA VAL A 187 4.10 12.21 3.03
C VAL A 187 3.98 11.62 1.63
N LEU A 188 2.75 11.45 1.11
CA LEU A 188 2.52 10.94 -0.24
C LEU A 188 3.12 11.87 -1.32
N ALA A 189 2.98 13.18 -1.15
CA ALA A 189 3.60 14.15 -2.04
C ALA A 189 5.13 14.05 -2.01
N GLY A 190 5.73 13.99 -0.83
CA GLY A 190 7.17 13.82 -0.66
C GLY A 190 7.70 12.54 -1.31
N VAL A 191 7.00 11.41 -1.13
CA VAL A 191 7.34 10.14 -1.81
C VAL A 191 7.20 10.27 -3.32
N GLY A 192 6.09 10.83 -3.82
CA GLY A 192 5.86 11.04 -5.25
C GLY A 192 6.93 11.91 -5.90
N PHE A 193 7.32 13.02 -5.28
CA PHE A 193 8.41 13.89 -5.77
C PHE A 193 9.77 13.20 -5.70
N SER A 194 10.09 12.48 -4.63
CA SER A 194 11.33 11.71 -4.51
C SER A 194 11.44 10.66 -5.61
N MET A 195 10.33 9.96 -5.91
CA MET A 195 10.28 9.00 -7.01
C MET A 195 10.46 9.67 -8.37
N LEU A 196 9.81 10.82 -8.65
CA LEU A 196 10.03 11.57 -9.90
C LEU A 196 11.48 12.04 -10.06
N TYR A 197 12.09 12.50 -8.99
CA TYR A 197 13.51 12.88 -9.01
C TYR A 197 14.40 11.69 -9.34
N SER A 198 14.17 10.52 -8.71
CA SER A 198 14.89 9.29 -9.00
C SER A 198 14.69 8.82 -10.44
N PHE A 199 13.46 8.93 -10.97
CA PHE A 199 13.16 8.65 -12.37
C PHE A 199 13.97 9.54 -13.32
N GLY A 200 14.03 10.86 -13.06
CA GLY A 200 14.85 11.77 -13.86
C GLY A 200 16.33 11.41 -13.86
N ARG A 201 16.89 10.98 -12.71
CA ARG A 201 18.27 10.49 -12.66
C ARG A 201 18.49 9.21 -13.45
N MET A 202 17.62 8.21 -13.27
CA MET A 202 17.72 6.94 -14.01
C MET A 202 17.62 7.12 -15.52
N THR A 203 16.79 8.06 -16.00
CA THR A 203 16.71 8.37 -17.43
C THR A 203 18.00 8.99 -17.95
N VAL A 204 18.59 9.92 -17.22
CA VAL A 204 19.88 10.52 -17.64
C VAL A 204 20.99 9.47 -17.66
N GLU A 205 21.10 8.61 -16.65
CA GLU A 205 22.14 7.56 -16.58
C GLU A 205 22.00 6.47 -17.65
N ASN A 206 20.78 6.19 -18.13
CA ASN A 206 20.54 5.19 -19.18
C ASN A 206 20.71 5.74 -20.61
N PHE A 207 20.71 7.05 -20.80
CA PHE A 207 20.80 7.70 -22.13
C PHE A 207 22.10 8.54 -22.32
N SER A 208 22.96 8.59 -21.32
CA SER A 208 24.33 9.15 -21.41
C SER A 208 25.36 8.05 -21.62
#